data_ebe50ffd49c669aebb1141b213dda53b
#
_entry.id   ebe50ffd49c669aebb1141b213dda53b
#
_cell.length_a   1.000
_cell.length_b   1.000
_cell.length_c   1.000
_cell.angle_alpha   90.00
_cell.angle_beta   90.00
_cell.angle_gamma   90.00
#
_symmetry.space_group_name_H-M   'P 1'
#
loop_
_entity.id
_entity.type
_entity.pdbx_description
1 polymer ?
#
loop_
_entity_poly.entity_id
_entity_poly.type
_entity_poly.pdbx_seq_one_letter_code
_entity_poly.pdbx_strand_id
1 'polypeptide(L)' 'MFKVVLFLISYAPFWETLKKKNITSYTLINKYNISSATIDRIKKGNGISTMKIDDFCRILNCEVSDIIKYVEE' A
#
# COMPACT_ATOMS: atom_id res chain seq x y z
N MET A 1 13.93 -26.17 -18.98
CA MET A 1 13.65 -25.55 -17.68
C MET A 1 12.59 -24.48 -17.85
N PHE A 2 11.58 -24.52 -17.01
CA PHE A 2 10.52 -23.53 -17.07
C PHE A 2 10.91 -22.29 -16.25
N LYS A 3 10.67 -21.14 -16.84
CA LYS A 3 10.73 -19.88 -16.10
C LYS A 3 9.33 -19.56 -15.64
N VAL A 4 9.13 -19.46 -14.34
CA VAL A 4 7.87 -19.05 -13.78
C VAL A 4 7.83 -17.53 -13.78
N VAL A 5 6.85 -16.96 -14.46
CA VAL A 5 6.64 -15.52 -14.47
C VAL A 5 5.52 -15.22 -13.49
N LEU A 6 5.84 -14.44 -12.48
CA LEU A 6 4.86 -14.03 -11.48
C LEU A 6 4.43 -12.59 -11.76
N PHE A 7 3.11 -12.39 -11.76
CA PHE A 7 2.50 -11.07 -11.87
C PHE A 7 1.79 -10.80 -10.56
N LEU A 8 2.11 -9.69 -9.93
CA LEU A 8 1.50 -9.38 -8.65
C LEU A 8 1.42 -7.88 -8.42
N ILE A 9 0.51 -7.51 -7.56
CA ILE A 9 0.41 -6.14 -7.10
C ILE A 9 1.43 -5.95 -5.98
N SER A 10 2.23 -4.91 -6.09
CA SER A 10 3.23 -4.55 -5.08
C SER A 10 2.82 -3.30 -4.35
N TYR A 11 3.06 -3.28 -3.03
CA TYR A 11 2.84 -2.11 -2.19
C TYR A 11 4.12 -1.30 -1.98
N ALA A 12 5.18 -1.57 -2.74
CA ALA A 12 6.42 -0.81 -2.62
C ALA A 12 6.18 0.71 -2.74
N PRO A 13 5.34 1.20 -3.68
CA PRO A 13 5.05 2.63 -3.76
C PRO A 13 4.44 3.20 -2.48
N PHE A 14 3.59 2.42 -1.80
CA PHE A 14 2.96 2.85 -0.55
C PHE A 14 4.01 3.20 0.51
N TRP A 15 4.97 2.31 0.72
CA TRP A 15 6.01 2.53 1.72
C TRP A 15 6.90 3.71 1.34
N GLU A 16 7.21 3.86 0.06
CA GLU A 16 7.98 5.00 -0.41
C GLU A 16 7.24 6.32 -0.22
N THR A 17 5.93 6.32 -0.48
CA THR A 17 5.09 7.51 -0.29
C THR A 17 5.05 7.92 1.16
N LEU A 18 4.89 6.94 2.08
CA LEU A 18 4.95 7.23 3.51
C LEU A 18 6.27 7.87 3.90
N LYS A 19 7.36 7.32 3.37
CA LYS A 19 8.69 7.83 3.66
C LYS A 19 8.86 9.26 3.15
N LYS A 20 8.43 9.53 1.92
CA LYS A 20 8.49 10.87 1.34
C LYS A 20 7.69 11.89 2.12
N LYS A 21 6.53 11.49 2.62
CA LYS A 21 5.65 12.38 3.35
C LYS A 21 5.93 12.41 4.85
N ASN A 22 6.92 11.63 5.28
CA ASN A 22 7.32 11.53 6.68
C ASN A 22 6.15 11.10 7.58
N ILE A 23 5.38 10.14 7.10
CA ILE A 23 4.23 9.57 7.81
C ILE A 23 4.53 8.12 8.13
N THR A 24 4.22 7.68 9.35
CA THR A 24 4.42 6.30 9.77
C THR A 24 3.09 5.53 9.74
N SER A 25 3.18 4.20 9.73
CA SER A 25 1.98 3.37 9.87
C SER A 25 1.29 3.62 11.21
N TYR A 26 2.06 3.92 12.25
CA TYR A 26 1.52 4.30 13.55
C TYR A 26 0.61 5.53 13.43
N THR A 27 1.04 6.55 12.70
CA THR A 27 0.25 7.77 12.46
C THR A 27 -1.03 7.43 11.71
N LEU A 28 -0.96 6.57 10.71
CA LEU A 28 -2.15 6.17 9.95
C LEU A 28 -3.18 5.49 10.85
N ILE A 29 -2.73 4.63 11.74
CA ILE A 29 -3.62 3.91 12.66
C ILE A 29 -4.22 4.86 13.70
N ASN A 30 -3.41 5.69 14.32
CA ASN A 30 -3.83 6.48 15.48
C ASN A 30 -4.45 7.82 15.14
N LYS A 31 -4.01 8.46 14.07
CA LYS A 31 -4.54 9.77 13.67
C LYS A 31 -5.66 9.66 12.64
N TYR A 32 -5.54 8.72 11.72
CA TYR A 32 -6.47 8.61 10.59
C TYR A 32 -7.41 7.40 10.69
N ASN A 33 -7.37 6.68 11.80
CA ASN A 33 -8.26 5.54 12.06
C ASN A 33 -8.14 4.41 11.02
N ILE A 34 -6.98 4.26 10.42
CA ILE A 34 -6.75 3.11 9.55
C ILE A 34 -6.58 1.87 10.43
N SER A 35 -7.30 0.80 10.09
CA SER A 35 -7.22 -0.44 10.82
C SER A 35 -5.81 -1.02 10.80
N SER A 36 -5.33 -1.48 11.97
CA SER A 36 -4.04 -2.18 12.03
C SER A 36 -4.06 -3.45 11.18
N ALA A 37 -5.24 -4.07 11.02
CA ALA A 37 -5.39 -5.23 10.14
C ALA A 37 -5.12 -4.87 8.68
N THR A 38 -5.53 -3.69 8.24
CA THR A 38 -5.25 -3.20 6.89
C THR A 38 -3.75 -3.04 6.67
N ILE A 39 -3.06 -2.43 7.63
CA ILE A 39 -1.61 -2.25 7.55
C ILE A 39 -0.92 -3.61 7.53
N ASP A 40 -1.38 -4.55 8.35
CA ASP A 40 -0.81 -5.89 8.39
C ASP A 40 -0.97 -6.62 7.04
N ARG A 41 -2.14 -6.48 6.41
CA ARG A 41 -2.36 -7.06 5.08
C ARG A 41 -1.40 -6.49 4.06
N ILE A 42 -1.16 -5.19 4.10
CA ILE A 42 -0.20 -4.54 3.20
C ILE A 42 1.21 -5.08 3.44
N LYS A 43 1.61 -5.23 4.71
CA LYS A 43 2.93 -5.79 5.05
C LYS A 43 3.11 -7.20 4.51
N LYS A 44 2.04 -7.99 4.51
CA LYS A 44 2.07 -9.37 4.03
C LYS A 44 1.87 -9.51 2.53
N GLY A 45 1.61 -8.41 1.84
CA GLY A 45 1.34 -8.42 0.41
C GLY A 45 -0.05 -8.93 0.05
N ASN A 46 -0.98 -8.95 1.00
CA ASN A 46 -2.35 -9.38 0.78
C ASN A 46 -3.19 -8.25 0.17
N GLY A 47 -4.26 -8.61 -0.51
CA GLY A 47 -5.13 -7.63 -1.14
C GLY A 47 -5.90 -6.79 -0.13
N ILE A 48 -6.19 -5.56 -0.52
CA ILE A 48 -7.08 -4.65 0.22
C ILE A 48 -8.14 -4.15 -0.75
N SER A 49 -9.24 -3.64 -0.20
CA SER A 49 -10.31 -3.14 -1.05
C SER A 49 -9.92 -1.84 -1.75
N THR A 50 -10.56 -1.56 -2.87
CA THR A 50 -10.37 -0.29 -3.57
C THR A 50 -10.78 0.90 -2.71
N MET A 51 -11.74 0.70 -1.80
CA MET A 51 -12.14 1.74 -0.85
C MET A 51 -11.00 2.11 0.08
N LYS A 52 -10.19 1.14 0.50
CA LYS A 52 -9.02 1.41 1.33
C LYS A 52 -7.94 2.15 0.54
N ILE A 53 -7.79 1.81 -0.74
CA ILE A 53 -6.87 2.53 -1.61
C ILE A 53 -7.34 3.99 -1.74
N ASP A 54 -8.64 4.21 -1.89
CA ASP A 54 -9.22 5.55 -1.94
C ASP A 54 -8.91 6.33 -0.65
N ASP A 55 -9.09 5.69 0.50
CA ASP A 55 -8.79 6.31 1.79
C ASP A 55 -7.33 6.76 1.86
N PHE A 56 -6.40 5.90 1.45
CA PHE A 56 -4.99 6.25 1.46
C PHE A 56 -4.67 7.40 0.50
N CYS A 57 -5.25 7.40 -0.69
CA CYS A 57 -5.04 8.48 -1.64
C CYS A 57 -5.51 9.82 -1.06
N ARG A 58 -6.63 9.80 -0.39
CA ARG A 58 -7.20 11.00 0.24
C ARG A 58 -6.35 11.48 1.41
N ILE A 59 -5.99 10.56 2.31
CA ILE A 59 -5.17 10.87 3.49
C ILE A 59 -3.79 11.37 3.10
N LEU A 60 -3.17 10.70 2.16
CA LEU A 60 -1.79 10.99 1.74
C LEU A 60 -1.71 12.03 0.64
N ASN A 61 -2.86 12.45 0.09
CA ASN A 61 -2.94 13.38 -1.03
C ASN A 61 -2.04 12.91 -2.18
N CYS A 62 -2.30 11.69 -2.64
CA CYS A 62 -1.50 11.04 -3.67
C CYS A 62 -2.38 10.27 -4.64
N GLU A 63 -1.80 9.67 -5.64
CA GLU A 63 -2.50 8.89 -6.65
C GLU A 63 -2.42 7.40 -6.37
N VAL A 64 -3.24 6.62 -7.06
CA VAL A 64 -3.24 5.15 -6.93
C VAL A 64 -1.86 4.57 -7.21
N SER A 65 -1.15 5.12 -8.18
CA SER A 65 0.21 4.68 -8.53
C SER A 65 1.23 4.94 -7.41
N ASP A 66 0.88 5.79 -6.46
CA ASP A 66 1.71 6.04 -5.27
C ASP A 66 1.42 5.04 -4.15
N ILE A 67 0.47 4.14 -4.34
CA ILE A 67 0.08 3.13 -3.37
C ILE A 67 0.44 1.73 -3.87
N ILE A 68 0.09 1.41 -5.10
CA ILE A 68 0.28 0.08 -5.68
C ILE A 68 0.88 0.16 -7.07
N LYS A 69 1.50 -0.91 -7.49
CA LYS A 69 1.92 -1.10 -8.88
C LYS A 69 1.85 -2.57 -9.24
N TYR A 70 1.72 -2.84 -10.52
CA TYR A 70 1.74 -4.21 -11.03
C TYR A 70 3.17 -4.57 -11.39
N VAL A 71 3.61 -5.71 -10.91
CA VAL A 71 5.00 -6.15 -11.09
C VAL A 71 5.02 -7.52 -11.75
N GLU A 72 5.90 -7.68 -12.71
CA GLU A 72 6.21 -8.97 -13.33
C GLU A 72 7.59 -9.41 -12.85
N GLU A 73 7.64 -10.63 -12.36
CA GLU A 73 8.90 -11.25 -11.95
C GLU A 73 9.30 -12.38 -12.89
#